data_b8f49498dd6d4f747be6fcba9f49b552
#
_entry.id   b8f49498dd6d4f747be6fcba9f49b552
#
_cell.length_a   1.000
_cell.length_b   1.000
_cell.length_c   1.000
_cell.angle_alpha   90.00
_cell.angle_beta   90.00
_cell.angle_gamma   90.00
#
_symmetry.space_group_name_H-M   'P 1'
#
loop_
_entity.id
_entity.type
_entity.pdbx_description
1 polymer ?
#
loop_
_entity_poly.entity_id
_entity_poly.type
_entity_poly.pdbx_seq_one_letter_code
_entity_poly.pdbx_strand_id
1 'polypeptide(L)'
;MKLRTCIPVLVTFALTLYLYLNSAESAYAMHIMEGFLSPGWSLFWWAVFLPFFVLGLRALVKITKEAPQLKLMLGLAGAFTFVLSALKLPSVTGSSSHPTGVGLGTVMFGPLPMSVIGSIVLLFQAVLLAHGGLTTLGANAFSMAVVGPFVGYFFFKLVLKATGKLKLAIFAAAMLADLSTYVMTSIQLALAFPSEAGGFAASLAKFAGIFAVTQIPLAISEGLLTVLVWNWLQSFNSEELSLLKRTMKGVAR
;
A
#
# COMPACT_ATOMS: atom_id res chain seq x y z
N MET A 1 -32.95 -4.69 37.08
CA MET A 1 -31.55 -4.23 36.89
C MET A 1 -31.04 -4.28 35.45
N LYS A 2 -31.76 -4.87 34.50
CA LYS A 2 -31.30 -4.99 33.08
C LYS A 2 -31.65 -3.83 32.16
N LEU A 3 -32.61 -3.00 32.49
CA LEU A 3 -33.04 -1.88 31.59
C LEU A 3 -32.08 -0.69 31.62
N ARG A 4 -31.45 -0.40 32.74
CA ARG A 4 -30.52 0.74 32.89
C ARG A 4 -29.20 0.61 32.13
N THR A 5 -28.77 -0.64 31.83
CA THR A 5 -27.56 -0.92 31.03
C THR A 5 -27.83 -0.98 29.53
N CYS A 6 -29.06 -1.25 29.10
CA CYS A 6 -29.41 -1.31 27.68
C CYS A 6 -29.57 0.09 27.04
N ILE A 7 -30.01 1.09 27.81
CA ILE A 7 -30.24 2.44 27.28
C ILE A 7 -28.93 3.08 26.75
N PRO A 8 -27.82 3.13 27.50
CA PRO A 8 -26.58 3.72 26.98
C PRO A 8 -26.04 2.95 25.77
N VAL A 9 -26.16 1.62 25.75
CA VAL A 9 -25.74 0.81 24.59
C VAL A 9 -26.57 1.13 23.36
N LEU A 10 -27.89 1.23 23.51
CA LEU A 10 -28.80 1.61 22.41
C LEU A 10 -28.53 3.05 21.92
N VAL A 11 -28.29 3.98 22.83
CA VAL A 11 -27.98 5.38 22.51
C VAL A 11 -26.63 5.47 21.78
N THR A 12 -25.60 4.74 22.25
CA THR A 12 -24.30 4.70 21.59
C THR A 12 -24.42 4.08 20.20
N PHE A 13 -25.15 2.97 20.08
CA PHE A 13 -25.39 2.34 18.79
C PHE A 13 -26.17 3.25 17.82
N ALA A 14 -27.24 3.89 18.29
CA ALA A 14 -28.04 4.83 17.49
C ALA A 14 -27.22 6.06 17.08
N LEU A 15 -26.38 6.58 17.96
CA LEU A 15 -25.48 7.71 17.68
C LEU A 15 -24.40 7.30 16.67
N THR A 16 -23.80 6.13 16.83
CA THR A 16 -22.81 5.59 15.89
C THR A 16 -23.44 5.36 14.52
N LEU A 17 -24.65 4.79 14.48
CA LEU A 17 -25.39 4.58 13.25
C LEU A 17 -25.79 5.91 12.59
N TYR A 18 -26.25 6.87 13.39
CA TYR A 18 -26.58 8.23 12.92
C TYR A 18 -25.35 8.93 12.34
N LEU A 19 -24.21 8.89 13.03
CA LEU A 19 -22.95 9.45 12.53
C LEU A 19 -22.47 8.71 11.27
N TYR A 20 -22.62 7.39 11.22
CA TYR A 20 -22.29 6.59 10.04
C TYR A 20 -23.18 6.94 8.82
N LEU A 21 -24.49 7.06 9.00
CA LEU A 21 -25.43 7.41 7.93
C LEU A 21 -25.30 8.86 7.47
N ASN A 22 -24.88 9.79 8.32
CA ASN A 22 -24.68 11.20 7.97
C ASN A 22 -23.23 11.54 7.59
N SER A 23 -22.28 10.61 7.70
CA SER A 23 -20.90 10.78 7.24
C SER A 23 -20.72 10.51 5.74
N ALA A 24 -21.78 10.42 4.98
CA ALA A 24 -21.79 10.09 3.55
C ALA A 24 -21.40 11.27 2.63
N GLU A 25 -20.51 12.16 3.07
CA GLU A 25 -19.86 13.12 2.18
C GLU A 25 -18.35 12.96 2.23
N SER A 26 -17.81 12.56 1.08
CA SER A 26 -16.37 12.53 0.76
C SER A 26 -15.54 11.58 1.62
N ALA A 27 -15.77 10.30 1.48
CA ALA A 27 -14.82 9.29 1.94
C ALA A 27 -13.49 9.46 1.19
N TYR A 28 -12.59 10.27 1.72
CA TYR A 28 -11.21 10.30 1.29
C TYR A 28 -10.58 8.97 1.68
N ALA A 29 -10.68 7.98 0.80
CA ALA A 29 -9.99 6.71 0.98
C ALA A 29 -8.52 6.88 0.60
N MET A 30 -7.64 6.05 1.17
CA MET A 30 -6.24 5.97 0.76
C MET A 30 -6.10 5.73 -0.75
N HIS A 31 -6.93 4.84 -1.31
CA HIS A 31 -7.04 4.72 -2.75
C HIS A 31 -7.99 5.78 -3.29
N ILE A 32 -7.50 6.55 -4.25
CA ILE A 32 -8.30 7.55 -4.96
C ILE A 32 -9.44 6.83 -5.67
N MET A 33 -10.67 7.20 -5.33
CA MET A 33 -11.88 6.53 -5.81
C MET A 33 -12.13 6.77 -7.30
N GLU A 34 -12.94 5.89 -7.90
CA GLU A 34 -13.40 6.03 -9.28
C GLU A 34 -14.05 7.40 -9.51
N GLY A 35 -13.66 8.06 -10.61
CA GLY A 35 -14.19 9.36 -10.98
C GLY A 35 -13.73 10.55 -10.13
N PHE A 36 -12.92 10.34 -9.09
CA PHE A 36 -12.47 11.42 -8.20
C PHE A 36 -11.44 12.34 -8.86
N LEU A 37 -10.56 11.82 -9.72
CA LEU A 37 -9.64 12.61 -10.51
C LEU A 37 -10.28 13.04 -11.84
N SER A 38 -9.99 14.27 -12.28
CA SER A 38 -10.36 14.68 -13.63
C SER A 38 -9.68 13.79 -14.68
N PRO A 39 -10.24 13.66 -15.88
CA PRO A 39 -9.65 12.83 -16.94
C PRO A 39 -8.19 13.19 -17.26
N GLY A 40 -7.83 14.46 -17.19
CA GLY A 40 -6.45 14.93 -17.41
C GLY A 40 -5.48 14.40 -16.36
N TRP A 41 -5.84 14.47 -15.08
CA TRP A 41 -5.03 13.89 -14.00
C TRP A 41 -4.97 12.37 -14.05
N SER A 42 -6.07 11.72 -14.40
CA SER A 42 -6.10 10.26 -14.58
C SER A 42 -5.12 9.82 -15.68
N LEU A 43 -5.17 10.45 -16.85
CA LEU A 43 -4.26 10.17 -17.97
C LEU A 43 -2.80 10.46 -17.61
N PHE A 44 -2.54 11.58 -16.92
CA PHE A 44 -1.19 11.92 -16.47
C PHE A 44 -0.58 10.82 -15.59
N TRP A 45 -1.31 10.35 -14.57
CA TRP A 45 -0.80 9.32 -13.68
C TRP A 45 -0.67 7.96 -14.36
N TRP A 46 -1.55 7.63 -15.32
CA TRP A 46 -1.37 6.46 -16.17
C TRP A 46 -0.08 6.55 -16.99
N ALA A 47 0.19 7.69 -17.62
CA ALA A 47 1.41 7.91 -18.40
C ALA A 47 2.67 7.80 -17.52
N VAL A 48 2.64 8.32 -16.29
CA VAL A 48 3.76 8.23 -15.34
C VAL A 48 3.96 6.80 -14.83
N PHE A 49 2.87 6.03 -14.60
CA PHE A 49 2.93 4.66 -14.10
C PHE A 49 3.42 3.66 -15.16
N LEU A 50 2.95 3.77 -16.41
CA LEU A 50 3.18 2.77 -17.46
C LEU A 50 4.66 2.37 -17.67
N PRO A 51 5.66 3.27 -17.68
CA PRO A 51 7.07 2.88 -17.81
C PRO A 51 7.51 1.88 -16.73
N PHE A 52 7.10 2.11 -15.47
CA PHE A 52 7.43 1.21 -14.37
C PHE A 52 6.73 -0.13 -14.48
N PHE A 53 5.49 -0.14 -14.95
CA PHE A 53 4.75 -1.38 -15.22
C PHE A 53 5.44 -2.22 -16.29
N VAL A 54 5.85 -1.59 -17.40
CA VAL A 54 6.55 -2.30 -18.50
C VAL A 54 7.90 -2.85 -18.04
N LEU A 55 8.68 -2.07 -17.28
CA LEU A 55 9.94 -2.53 -16.72
C LEU A 55 9.72 -3.65 -15.70
N GLY A 56 8.70 -3.52 -14.87
CA GLY A 56 8.29 -4.53 -13.91
C GLY A 56 7.86 -5.83 -14.56
N LEU A 57 7.10 -5.76 -15.65
CA LEU A 57 6.68 -6.92 -16.42
C LEU A 57 7.89 -7.66 -17.01
N ARG A 58 8.88 -6.93 -17.55
CA ARG A 58 10.14 -7.53 -18.03
C ARG A 58 10.89 -8.23 -16.89
N ALA A 59 11.00 -7.59 -15.73
CA ALA A 59 11.65 -8.17 -14.56
C ALA A 59 10.91 -9.42 -14.06
N LEU A 60 9.58 -9.38 -13.99
CA LEU A 60 8.75 -10.49 -13.58
C LEU A 60 8.87 -11.70 -14.54
N VAL A 61 8.84 -11.45 -15.85
CA VAL A 61 9.01 -12.48 -16.87
C VAL A 61 10.42 -13.11 -16.78
N LYS A 62 11.46 -12.30 -16.55
CA LYS A 62 12.82 -12.81 -16.34
C LYS A 62 12.89 -13.75 -15.14
N ILE A 63 12.37 -13.32 -13.97
CA ILE A 63 12.35 -14.14 -12.75
C ILE A 63 11.60 -15.46 -12.97
N THR A 64 10.41 -15.41 -13.59
CA THR A 64 9.58 -16.61 -13.79
C THR A 64 10.13 -17.58 -14.84
N LYS A 65 10.97 -17.11 -15.77
CA LYS A 65 11.70 -17.96 -16.71
C LYS A 65 12.94 -18.59 -16.08
N GLU A 66 13.73 -17.82 -15.32
CA GLU A 66 14.96 -18.29 -14.69
C GLU A 66 14.70 -19.22 -13.49
N ALA A 67 13.62 -18.97 -12.74
CA ALA A 67 13.25 -19.76 -11.56
C ALA A 67 11.72 -19.94 -11.47
N PRO A 68 11.14 -20.89 -12.26
CA PRO A 68 9.70 -21.14 -12.27
C PRO A 68 9.11 -21.49 -10.89
N GLN A 69 9.92 -22.07 -9.99
CA GLN A 69 9.55 -22.42 -8.62
C GLN A 69 9.17 -21.19 -7.78
N LEU A 70 9.70 -20.02 -8.12
CA LEU A 70 9.39 -18.77 -7.40
C LEU A 70 8.00 -18.20 -7.71
N LYS A 71 7.25 -18.80 -8.67
CA LYS A 71 5.87 -18.37 -8.98
C LYS A 71 4.95 -18.44 -7.77
N LEU A 72 5.10 -19.47 -6.93
CA LEU A 72 4.33 -19.60 -5.69
C LEU A 72 4.64 -18.46 -4.71
N MET A 73 5.92 -18.12 -4.58
CA MET A 73 6.36 -17.02 -3.72
C MET A 73 5.89 -15.65 -4.24
N LEU A 74 5.83 -15.45 -5.56
CA LEU A 74 5.24 -14.27 -6.19
C LEU A 74 3.74 -14.18 -5.89
N GLY A 75 3.03 -15.30 -6.02
CA GLY A 75 1.62 -15.41 -5.65
C GLY A 75 1.38 -15.10 -4.17
N LEU A 76 2.24 -15.61 -3.29
CA LEU A 76 2.19 -15.33 -1.85
C LEU A 76 2.39 -13.83 -1.56
N ALA A 77 3.37 -13.19 -2.19
CA ALA A 77 3.59 -11.75 -2.04
C ALA A 77 2.37 -10.95 -2.52
N GLY A 78 1.76 -11.33 -3.64
CA GLY A 78 0.52 -10.72 -4.13
C GLY A 78 -0.67 -10.94 -3.19
N ALA A 79 -0.84 -12.16 -2.67
CA ALA A 79 -1.89 -12.48 -1.71
C ALA A 79 -1.72 -11.72 -0.40
N PHE A 80 -0.50 -11.62 0.13
CA PHE A 80 -0.19 -10.83 1.31
C PHE A 80 -0.53 -9.34 1.10
N THR A 81 -0.12 -8.78 -0.03
CA THR A 81 -0.46 -7.40 -0.43
C THR A 81 -1.98 -7.21 -0.51
N PHE A 82 -2.70 -8.15 -1.16
CA PHE A 82 -4.16 -8.07 -1.31
C PHE A 82 -4.88 -8.12 0.05
N VAL A 83 -4.52 -9.08 0.90
CA VAL A 83 -5.18 -9.26 2.20
C VAL A 83 -4.97 -8.05 3.09
N LEU A 84 -3.73 -7.54 3.21
CA LEU A 84 -3.46 -6.38 4.05
C LEU A 84 -4.16 -5.12 3.53
N SER A 85 -4.07 -4.86 2.25
CA SER A 85 -4.66 -3.66 1.67
C SER A 85 -6.19 -3.73 1.53
N ALA A 86 -6.80 -4.91 1.70
CA ALA A 86 -8.25 -5.07 1.82
C ALA A 86 -8.80 -4.78 3.23
N LEU A 87 -7.95 -4.73 4.27
CA LEU A 87 -8.33 -4.45 5.66
C LEU A 87 -8.58 -2.95 5.85
N LYS A 88 -9.75 -2.49 5.46
CA LYS A 88 -10.15 -1.08 5.61
C LYS A 88 -10.46 -0.74 7.06
N LEU A 89 -9.73 0.22 7.62
CA LEU A 89 -10.00 0.77 8.94
C LEU A 89 -10.55 2.19 8.81
N PRO A 90 -11.62 2.53 9.54
CA PRO A 90 -12.11 3.90 9.59
C PRO A 90 -11.02 4.84 10.08
N SER A 91 -10.89 5.98 9.43
CA SER A 91 -9.98 7.05 9.80
C SER A 91 -10.75 8.33 10.12
N VAL A 92 -10.05 9.41 10.44
CA VAL A 92 -10.66 10.70 10.73
C VAL A 92 -11.38 11.28 9.51
N THR A 93 -12.39 12.12 9.73
CA THR A 93 -13.17 12.82 8.69
C THR A 93 -13.86 11.88 7.67
N GLY A 94 -14.25 10.67 8.08
CA GLY A 94 -14.91 9.71 7.17
C GLY A 94 -13.98 9.07 6.15
N SER A 95 -12.65 9.27 6.27
CA SER A 95 -11.67 8.59 5.43
C SER A 95 -11.45 7.14 5.88
N SER A 96 -10.78 6.35 5.05
CA SER A 96 -10.35 4.99 5.40
C SER A 96 -8.85 4.84 5.16
N SER A 97 -8.21 4.08 6.03
CA SER A 97 -6.80 3.72 5.96
C SER A 97 -6.64 2.21 6.02
N HIS A 98 -5.57 1.70 5.45
CA HIS A 98 -5.22 0.28 5.50
C HIS A 98 -3.71 0.10 5.33
N PRO A 99 -3.11 -1.00 5.79
CA PRO A 99 -1.73 -1.35 5.44
C PRO A 99 -1.62 -1.58 3.93
N THR A 100 -0.47 -1.34 3.35
CA THR A 100 -0.26 -1.57 1.91
C THR A 100 0.07 -3.01 1.57
N GLY A 101 0.81 -3.69 2.44
CA GLY A 101 1.29 -5.05 2.24
C GLY A 101 2.39 -5.20 1.18
N VAL A 102 2.83 -4.12 0.56
CA VAL A 102 3.86 -4.19 -0.51
C VAL A 102 5.25 -4.48 0.02
N GLY A 103 5.48 -4.28 1.32
CA GLY A 103 6.81 -4.40 1.95
C GLY A 103 7.43 -5.79 1.81
N LEU A 104 6.65 -6.85 2.01
CA LEU A 104 7.12 -8.23 1.90
C LEU A 104 7.65 -8.53 0.49
N GLY A 105 6.82 -8.31 -0.53
CA GLY A 105 7.18 -8.55 -1.92
C GLY A 105 8.34 -7.67 -2.38
N THR A 106 8.44 -6.44 -1.87
CA THR A 106 9.55 -5.52 -2.12
C THR A 106 10.87 -6.07 -1.62
N VAL A 107 10.91 -6.61 -0.41
CA VAL A 107 12.14 -7.23 0.15
C VAL A 107 12.51 -8.50 -0.60
N MET A 108 11.53 -9.28 -1.04
CA MET A 108 11.73 -10.55 -1.75
C MET A 108 12.18 -10.35 -3.20
N PHE A 109 11.46 -9.56 -3.96
CA PHE A 109 11.60 -9.47 -5.41
C PHE A 109 12.11 -8.12 -5.92
N GLY A 110 12.23 -7.13 -5.03
CA GLY A 110 12.57 -5.77 -5.42
C GLY A 110 11.38 -4.95 -5.93
N PRO A 111 11.61 -3.66 -6.22
CA PRO A 111 10.52 -2.74 -6.52
C PRO A 111 9.88 -2.95 -7.92
N LEU A 112 10.65 -3.34 -8.93
CA LEU A 112 10.12 -3.49 -10.29
C LEU A 112 9.07 -4.60 -10.42
N PRO A 113 9.26 -5.85 -9.92
CA PRO A 113 8.19 -6.84 -9.93
C PRO A 113 6.95 -6.41 -9.14
N MET A 114 7.15 -5.62 -8.07
CA MET A 114 6.04 -5.12 -7.26
C MET A 114 5.19 -4.08 -8.00
N SER A 115 5.73 -3.38 -8.99
CA SER A 115 4.90 -2.48 -9.82
C SER A 115 3.82 -3.23 -10.59
N VAL A 116 4.07 -4.49 -10.96
CA VAL A 116 3.08 -5.36 -11.62
C VAL A 116 2.17 -6.04 -10.60
N ILE A 117 2.76 -6.68 -9.57
CA ILE A 117 1.98 -7.41 -8.56
C ILE A 117 1.02 -6.47 -7.84
N GLY A 118 1.51 -5.30 -7.40
CA GLY A 118 0.68 -4.31 -6.72
C GLY A 118 -0.43 -3.74 -7.61
N SER A 119 -0.16 -3.52 -8.90
CA SER A 119 -1.20 -3.06 -9.83
C SER A 119 -2.28 -4.10 -10.11
N ILE A 120 -1.92 -5.40 -10.15
CA ILE A 120 -2.89 -6.49 -10.25
C ILE A 120 -3.76 -6.54 -8.98
N VAL A 121 -3.15 -6.39 -7.81
CA VAL A 121 -3.88 -6.31 -6.53
C VAL A 121 -4.87 -5.15 -6.54
N LEU A 122 -4.42 -3.95 -6.94
CA LEU A 122 -5.27 -2.76 -7.04
C LEU A 122 -6.40 -2.92 -8.05
N LEU A 123 -6.14 -3.60 -9.17
CA LEU A 123 -7.17 -3.93 -10.15
C LEU A 123 -8.25 -4.83 -9.53
N PHE A 124 -7.85 -5.88 -8.81
CA PHE A 124 -8.81 -6.75 -8.13
C PHE A 124 -9.59 -6.01 -7.03
N GLN A 125 -8.95 -5.10 -6.31
CA GLN A 125 -9.63 -4.27 -5.32
C GLN A 125 -10.65 -3.32 -5.95
N ALA A 126 -10.32 -2.70 -7.09
CA ALA A 126 -11.25 -1.84 -7.80
C ALA A 126 -12.46 -2.62 -8.31
N VAL A 127 -12.25 -3.82 -8.87
CA VAL A 127 -13.32 -4.63 -9.48
C VAL A 127 -14.15 -5.39 -8.45
N LEU A 128 -13.50 -6.01 -7.45
CA LEU A 128 -14.16 -6.91 -6.50
C LEU A 128 -14.63 -6.24 -5.21
N LEU A 129 -13.94 -5.18 -4.78
CA LEU A 129 -14.17 -4.53 -3.49
C LEU A 129 -14.67 -3.09 -3.59
N ALA A 130 -14.89 -2.58 -4.81
CA ALA A 130 -15.19 -1.17 -5.07
C ALA A 130 -14.21 -0.24 -4.30
N HIS A 131 -12.92 -0.57 -4.31
CA HIS A 131 -11.88 0.15 -3.58
C HIS A 131 -10.83 0.70 -4.56
N GLY A 132 -10.71 2.01 -4.63
CA GLY A 132 -10.04 2.71 -5.72
C GLY A 132 -10.93 2.82 -6.95
N GLY A 133 -10.35 2.83 -8.14
CA GLY A 133 -11.09 2.90 -9.39
C GLY A 133 -10.23 2.52 -10.60
N LEU A 134 -10.87 2.21 -11.72
CA LEU A 134 -10.18 1.88 -12.97
C LEU A 134 -9.58 3.14 -13.62
N THR A 135 -10.30 4.26 -13.59
CA THR A 135 -9.78 5.54 -14.11
C THR A 135 -8.62 6.05 -13.26
N THR A 136 -8.68 5.84 -11.94
CA THR A 136 -7.66 6.27 -10.98
C THR A 136 -6.57 5.21 -10.73
N LEU A 137 -6.64 4.04 -11.39
CA LEU A 137 -5.71 2.94 -11.19
C LEU A 137 -4.25 3.36 -11.43
N GLY A 138 -3.99 4.21 -12.43
CA GLY A 138 -2.65 4.75 -12.70
C GLY A 138 -2.08 5.52 -11.51
N ALA A 139 -2.88 6.37 -10.88
CA ALA A 139 -2.49 7.13 -9.69
C ALA A 139 -2.25 6.20 -8.48
N ASN A 140 -3.20 5.32 -8.19
CA ASN A 140 -3.11 4.37 -7.08
C ASN A 140 -1.93 3.40 -7.26
N ALA A 141 -1.69 2.91 -8.48
CA ALA A 141 -0.56 2.05 -8.80
C ALA A 141 0.78 2.80 -8.69
N PHE A 142 0.83 4.05 -9.12
CA PHE A 142 2.05 4.85 -8.98
C PHE A 142 2.41 5.07 -7.50
N SER A 143 1.45 5.40 -6.64
CA SER A 143 1.72 5.58 -5.21
C SER A 143 2.07 4.27 -4.51
N MET A 144 1.23 3.23 -4.62
CA MET A 144 1.36 2.00 -3.84
C MET A 144 2.28 0.96 -4.48
N ALA A 145 2.25 0.81 -5.82
CA ALA A 145 3.00 -0.24 -6.50
C ALA A 145 4.35 0.24 -7.07
N VAL A 146 4.60 1.56 -7.10
CA VAL A 146 5.89 2.13 -7.52
C VAL A 146 6.57 2.83 -6.37
N VAL A 147 6.05 3.99 -5.92
CA VAL A 147 6.73 4.82 -4.90
C VAL A 147 6.97 4.05 -3.62
N GLY A 148 5.93 3.38 -3.09
CA GLY A 148 6.06 2.54 -1.88
C GLY A 148 7.20 1.53 -1.99
N PRO A 149 7.21 0.62 -2.97
CA PRO A 149 8.28 -0.35 -3.16
C PRO A 149 9.66 0.25 -3.40
N PHE A 150 9.81 1.32 -4.18
CA PHE A 150 11.12 1.94 -4.41
C PHE A 150 11.70 2.55 -3.14
N VAL A 151 10.89 3.29 -2.38
CA VAL A 151 11.31 3.86 -1.09
C VAL A 151 11.60 2.75 -0.08
N GLY A 152 10.71 1.76 0.04
CA GLY A 152 10.91 0.63 0.94
C GLY A 152 12.21 -0.13 0.64
N TYR A 153 12.49 -0.40 -0.64
CA TYR A 153 13.71 -1.09 -1.05
C TYR A 153 14.98 -0.27 -0.80
N PHE A 154 14.91 1.04 -1.03
CA PHE A 154 16.00 1.94 -0.70
C PHE A 154 16.34 1.86 0.79
N PHE A 155 15.35 1.99 1.66
CA PHE A 155 15.56 1.91 3.10
C PHE A 155 15.92 0.49 3.57
N PHE A 156 15.42 -0.55 2.94
CA PHE A 156 15.87 -1.91 3.19
C PHE A 156 17.39 -2.02 3.02
N LYS A 157 17.92 -1.57 1.88
CA LYS A 157 19.37 -1.60 1.62
C LYS A 157 20.16 -0.71 2.55
N LEU A 158 19.65 0.49 2.81
CA LEU A 158 20.30 1.46 3.67
C LEU A 158 20.45 0.93 5.11
N VAL A 159 19.35 0.46 5.71
CA VAL A 159 19.33 -0.05 7.08
C VAL A 159 20.15 -1.34 7.19
N LEU A 160 20.02 -2.23 6.22
CA LEU A 160 20.82 -3.46 6.20
C LEU A 160 22.31 -3.17 6.11
N LYS A 161 22.74 -2.22 5.27
CA LYS A 161 24.14 -1.80 5.15
C LYS A 161 24.64 -1.12 6.43
N ALA A 162 23.82 -0.29 7.06
CA ALA A 162 24.20 0.48 8.25
C ALA A 162 24.24 -0.37 9.52
N THR A 163 23.36 -1.35 9.67
CA THR A 163 23.18 -2.08 10.94
C THR A 163 23.52 -3.56 10.86
N GLY A 164 23.56 -4.16 9.68
CA GLY A 164 23.66 -5.61 9.48
C GLY A 164 22.43 -6.40 9.94
N LYS A 165 21.41 -5.76 10.50
CA LYS A 165 20.23 -6.40 11.12
C LYS A 165 19.10 -6.58 10.11
N LEU A 166 18.98 -7.79 9.55
CA LEU A 166 17.98 -8.10 8.52
C LEU A 166 16.54 -7.78 8.96
N LYS A 167 16.15 -8.18 10.17
CA LYS A 167 14.77 -7.96 10.66
C LYS A 167 14.44 -6.47 10.78
N LEU A 168 15.41 -5.65 11.24
CA LEU A 168 15.24 -4.20 11.30
C LEU A 168 15.13 -3.59 9.89
N ALA A 169 15.89 -4.09 8.93
CA ALA A 169 15.83 -3.65 7.55
C ALA A 169 14.46 -3.99 6.90
N ILE A 170 13.91 -5.18 7.17
CA ILE A 170 12.58 -5.58 6.70
C ILE A 170 11.49 -4.72 7.33
N PHE A 171 11.56 -4.49 8.65
CA PHE A 171 10.64 -3.60 9.35
C PHE A 171 10.64 -2.20 8.74
N ALA A 172 11.82 -1.60 8.58
CA ALA A 172 11.95 -0.27 8.01
C ALA A 172 11.44 -0.21 6.54
N ALA A 173 11.71 -1.26 5.76
CA ALA A 173 11.24 -1.36 4.39
C ALA A 173 9.71 -1.32 4.31
N ALA A 174 9.02 -2.15 5.08
CA ALA A 174 7.56 -2.25 5.04
C ALA A 174 6.92 -0.96 5.60
N MET A 175 7.38 -0.50 6.76
CA MET A 175 6.88 0.73 7.39
C MET A 175 7.05 1.94 6.47
N LEU A 176 8.21 2.12 5.83
CA LEU A 176 8.47 3.29 4.99
C LEU A 176 7.87 3.17 3.60
N ALA A 177 7.69 1.95 3.07
CA ALA A 177 6.91 1.73 1.86
C ALA A 177 5.45 2.17 2.06
N ASP A 178 4.85 1.80 3.17
CA ASP A 178 3.49 2.20 3.54
C ASP A 178 3.39 3.73 3.68
N LEU A 179 4.20 4.35 4.53
CA LEU A 179 4.18 5.80 4.74
C LEU A 179 4.43 6.59 3.45
N SER A 180 5.36 6.15 2.60
CA SER A 180 5.65 6.85 1.34
C SER A 180 4.51 6.75 0.34
N THR A 181 3.74 5.65 0.35
CA THR A 181 2.52 5.52 -0.43
C THR A 181 1.52 6.61 -0.07
N TYR A 182 1.30 6.86 1.23
CA TYR A 182 0.39 7.90 1.70
C TYR A 182 0.86 9.32 1.40
N VAL A 183 2.15 9.57 1.59
CA VAL A 183 2.75 10.86 1.23
C VAL A 183 2.53 11.13 -0.27
N MET A 184 2.75 10.12 -1.10
CA MET A 184 2.54 10.25 -2.55
C MET A 184 1.08 10.47 -2.91
N THR A 185 0.15 9.72 -2.29
CA THR A 185 -1.29 9.95 -2.47
C THR A 185 -1.71 11.35 -2.03
N SER A 186 -1.17 11.85 -0.91
CA SER A 186 -1.42 13.21 -0.43
C SER A 186 -0.94 14.26 -1.43
N ILE A 187 0.23 14.04 -2.07
CA ILE A 187 0.76 14.89 -3.13
C ILE A 187 -0.17 14.86 -4.36
N GLN A 188 -0.61 13.68 -4.78
CA GLN A 188 -1.52 13.51 -5.93
C GLN A 188 -2.82 14.27 -5.71
N LEU A 189 -3.41 14.15 -4.52
CA LEU A 189 -4.63 14.87 -4.15
C LEU A 189 -4.42 16.38 -4.05
N ALA A 190 -3.30 16.83 -3.48
CA ALA A 190 -3.00 18.24 -3.35
C ALA A 190 -2.74 18.92 -4.71
N LEU A 191 -2.19 18.19 -5.67
CA LEU A 191 -2.02 18.67 -7.05
C LEU A 191 -3.36 18.78 -7.78
N ALA A 192 -4.24 17.79 -7.59
CA ALA A 192 -5.55 17.78 -8.25
C ALA A 192 -6.55 18.76 -7.61
N PHE A 193 -6.42 19.02 -6.31
CA PHE A 193 -7.36 19.82 -5.50
C PHE A 193 -6.60 20.83 -4.62
N PRO A 194 -5.96 21.85 -5.21
CA PRO A 194 -5.30 22.89 -4.43
C PRO A 194 -6.34 23.71 -3.63
N SER A 195 -6.00 24.10 -2.41
CA SER A 195 -6.87 24.91 -1.55
C SER A 195 -6.99 26.35 -2.08
N GLU A 196 -8.18 26.92 -2.01
CA GLU A 196 -8.41 28.33 -2.40
C GLU A 196 -7.59 29.32 -1.55
N ALA A 197 -7.47 29.05 -0.24
CA ALA A 197 -6.81 29.96 0.70
C ALA A 197 -5.30 29.78 0.85
N GLY A 198 -4.71 28.65 0.35
CA GLY A 198 -3.28 28.36 0.58
C GLY A 198 -2.65 27.47 -0.48
N GLY A 199 -3.34 27.26 -1.59
CA GLY A 199 -2.84 26.49 -2.73
C GLY A 199 -2.44 25.06 -2.39
N PHE A 200 -1.40 24.58 -3.09
CA PHE A 200 -0.87 23.22 -2.94
C PHE A 200 -0.40 22.90 -1.51
N ALA A 201 0.32 23.81 -0.87
CA ALA A 201 0.90 23.54 0.46
C ALA A 201 -0.16 23.33 1.55
N ALA A 202 -1.22 24.13 1.55
CA ALA A 202 -2.31 23.98 2.50
C ALA A 202 -3.10 22.68 2.24
N SER A 203 -3.33 22.34 0.99
CA SER A 203 -3.99 21.10 0.60
C SER A 203 -3.16 19.88 0.98
N LEU A 204 -1.84 19.90 0.72
CA LEU A 204 -0.92 18.84 1.11
C LEU A 204 -0.92 18.62 2.64
N ALA A 205 -0.82 19.70 3.41
CA ALA A 205 -0.85 19.62 4.87
C ALA A 205 -2.18 19.03 5.38
N LYS A 206 -3.31 19.38 4.75
CA LYS A 206 -4.62 18.84 5.05
C LYS A 206 -4.68 17.32 4.78
N PHE A 207 -4.34 16.88 3.58
CA PHE A 207 -4.42 15.45 3.22
C PHE A 207 -3.42 14.61 4.03
N ALA A 208 -2.16 15.06 4.13
CA ALA A 208 -1.16 14.36 4.91
C ALA A 208 -1.55 14.27 6.39
N GLY A 209 -2.11 15.33 6.97
CA GLY A 209 -2.60 15.36 8.36
C GLY A 209 -3.77 14.39 8.60
N ILE A 210 -4.74 14.32 7.68
CA ILE A 210 -5.86 13.38 7.75
C ILE A 210 -5.36 11.94 7.77
N PHE A 211 -4.42 11.60 6.91
CA PHE A 211 -3.91 10.24 6.83
C PHE A 211 -2.94 9.89 7.97
N ALA A 212 -2.08 10.79 8.41
CA ALA A 212 -1.03 10.53 9.39
C ALA A 212 -1.54 9.90 10.69
N VAL A 213 -2.72 10.34 11.18
CA VAL A 213 -3.29 9.90 12.46
C VAL A 213 -3.45 8.37 12.53
N THR A 214 -3.95 7.78 11.46
CA THR A 214 -4.19 6.33 11.40
C THR A 214 -3.05 5.59 10.70
N GLN A 215 -2.38 6.23 9.76
CA GLN A 215 -1.38 5.55 8.95
C GLN A 215 -0.05 5.33 9.67
N ILE A 216 0.35 6.22 10.56
CA ILE A 216 1.59 5.99 11.34
C ILE A 216 1.49 4.70 12.18
N PRO A 217 0.43 4.48 13.00
CA PRO A 217 0.22 3.22 13.69
C PRO A 217 0.11 2.01 12.75
N LEU A 218 -0.56 2.15 11.61
CA LEU A 218 -0.72 1.08 10.65
C LEU A 218 0.61 0.69 10.00
N ALA A 219 1.42 1.64 9.60
CA ALA A 219 2.74 1.39 9.02
C ALA A 219 3.68 0.66 10.00
N ILE A 220 3.64 1.02 11.28
CA ILE A 220 4.38 0.31 12.33
C ILE A 220 3.87 -1.13 12.43
N SER A 221 2.56 -1.34 12.43
CA SER A 221 1.93 -2.66 12.49
C SER A 221 2.27 -3.50 11.25
N GLU A 222 2.26 -2.90 10.06
CA GLU A 222 2.68 -3.56 8.80
C GLU A 222 4.14 -4.00 8.87
N GLY A 223 5.01 -3.13 9.38
CA GLY A 223 6.43 -3.44 9.57
C GLY A 223 6.65 -4.65 10.48
N LEU A 224 5.96 -4.70 11.62
CA LEU A 224 6.02 -5.81 12.58
C LEU A 224 5.46 -7.10 11.95
N LEU A 225 4.30 -7.03 11.31
CA LEU A 225 3.66 -8.17 10.67
C LEU A 225 4.52 -8.74 9.54
N THR A 226 5.13 -7.87 8.73
CA THR A 226 6.05 -8.27 7.66
C THR A 226 7.26 -9.04 8.21
N VAL A 227 7.82 -8.60 9.34
CA VAL A 227 8.91 -9.34 10.01
C VAL A 227 8.44 -10.70 10.53
N LEU A 228 7.23 -10.79 11.09
CA LEU A 228 6.67 -12.07 11.55
C LEU A 228 6.50 -13.05 10.39
N VAL A 229 5.89 -12.61 9.29
CA VAL A 229 5.71 -13.43 8.08
C VAL A 229 7.06 -13.83 7.48
N TRP A 230 8.03 -12.93 7.45
CA TRP A 230 9.39 -13.25 7.01
C TRP A 230 10.04 -14.35 7.87
N ASN A 231 9.93 -14.27 9.20
CA ASN A 231 10.46 -15.30 10.09
C ASN A 231 9.80 -16.65 9.84
N TRP A 232 8.49 -16.66 9.62
CA TRP A 232 7.74 -17.88 9.28
C TRP A 232 8.24 -18.46 7.95
N LEU A 233 8.38 -17.63 6.92
CA LEU A 233 8.92 -18.07 5.63
C LEU A 233 10.35 -18.64 5.76
N GLN A 234 11.18 -18.05 6.59
CA GLN A 234 12.54 -18.59 6.83
C GLN A 234 12.50 -19.97 7.48
N SER A 235 11.50 -20.26 8.31
CA SER A 235 11.40 -21.55 9.00
C SER A 235 10.83 -22.65 8.10
N PHE A 236 9.93 -22.33 7.18
CA PHE A 236 9.19 -23.32 6.39
C PHE A 236 9.57 -23.37 4.90
N ASN A 237 10.15 -22.30 4.35
CA ASN A 237 10.48 -22.15 2.94
C ASN A 237 11.95 -21.74 2.72
N SER A 238 12.86 -22.34 3.48
CA SER A 238 14.29 -21.97 3.44
C SER A 238 14.95 -22.25 2.08
N GLU A 239 14.52 -23.28 1.37
CA GLU A 239 15.05 -23.64 0.04
C GLU A 239 14.65 -22.62 -1.01
N GLU A 240 13.36 -22.25 -1.07
CA GLU A 240 12.85 -21.24 -1.99
C GLU A 240 13.46 -19.86 -1.71
N LEU A 241 13.66 -19.51 -0.44
CA LEU A 241 14.35 -18.27 -0.07
C LEU A 241 15.82 -18.29 -0.48
N SER A 242 16.49 -19.44 -0.43
CA SER A 242 17.87 -19.58 -0.92
C SER A 242 17.95 -19.43 -2.43
N LEU A 243 17.00 -20.04 -3.15
CA LEU A 243 16.84 -19.90 -4.60
C LEU A 243 16.55 -18.44 -4.97
N LEU A 244 15.62 -17.79 -4.27
CA LEU A 244 15.29 -16.38 -4.46
C LEU A 244 16.54 -15.50 -4.35
N LYS A 245 17.35 -15.67 -3.30
CA LYS A 245 18.58 -14.89 -3.10
C LYS A 245 19.58 -15.07 -4.26
N ARG A 246 19.69 -16.27 -4.81
CA ARG A 246 20.58 -16.56 -5.95
C ARG A 246 20.06 -15.90 -7.24
N THR A 247 18.76 -16.08 -7.54
CA THR A 247 18.11 -15.51 -8.72
C THR A 247 18.16 -13.98 -8.69
N MET A 248 17.85 -13.35 -7.56
CA MET A 248 17.87 -11.88 -7.45
C MET A 248 19.28 -11.30 -7.58
N LYS A 249 20.34 -12.01 -7.18
CA LYS A 249 21.73 -11.60 -7.47
C LYS A 249 22.07 -11.66 -8.97
N GLY A 250 21.50 -12.60 -9.70
CA GLY A 250 21.67 -12.72 -11.16
C GLY A 250 20.89 -11.67 -11.95
N VAL A 251 19.70 -11.30 -11.49
CA VAL A 251 18.85 -10.28 -12.14
C VAL A 251 19.40 -8.85 -11.93
N ALA A 252 20.15 -8.62 -10.85
CA ALA A 252 20.75 -7.32 -10.53
C ALA A 252 22.07 -7.03 -11.27
N ARG A 253 22.60 -7.99 -12.03
CA ARG A 253 23.73 -7.85 -12.96
C ARG A 253 23.22 -7.63 -14.38
#